data_e0adf3eb84e005e81f6c6ff9d2cf5668
#
_entry.id   e0adf3eb84e005e81f6c6ff9d2cf5668
#
_cell.length_a   1.000
_cell.length_b   1.000
_cell.length_c   1.000
_cell.angle_alpha   90.00
_cell.angle_beta   90.00
_cell.angle_gamma   90.00
#
_symmetry.space_group_name_H-M   'P 1'
#
loop_
_entity.id
_entity.type
_entity.pdbx_description
1 polymer ?
#
loop_
_entity_poly.entity_id
_entity_poly.type
_entity_poly.pdbx_seq_one_letter_code
_entity_poly.pdbx_strand_id
1 'polypeptide(L)'
;ALVLDLRGNPGGLLDQAVKVAERFLQRGQVILSQKGRIAGSDRTYESRNSSPDNVPLVVLVNRNSASASEIVAGALQDHDRALIIGETSFGKGLVQSIIPMEYGTAVTLTSSKYYTPSGRLIQRDYTNEGLYDYYTRGGVGSLDEEKKAAEAAKPTGPESLTDTGRKVYGGGGIAPDEPVKPRLIEPAQQRLIDPVFAFVRELVNGRVKGFEDYKIARGINYEHDIKADEYPVTDNLFKAFKTFVASDETFKLKDTQLDRNRDFIARQMRYDIATAAYGTVTASQVQIVDDPQVAKAIEVLPRAKELSVAAMRGRNPERKTFE
;
A
#
# COMPACT_ATOMS: atom_id res chain seq x y z
N ALA A 1 -2.17 18.19 -4.35
CA ALA A 1 -2.79 16.88 -4.24
C ALA A 1 -1.81 15.88 -3.62
N LEU A 2 -2.32 14.86 -2.95
CA LEU A 2 -1.51 13.85 -2.29
C LEU A 2 -2.09 12.46 -2.55
N VAL A 3 -1.23 11.50 -2.87
CA VAL A 3 -1.53 10.07 -2.83
C VAL A 3 -0.77 9.46 -1.65
N LEU A 4 -1.49 8.96 -0.65
CA LEU A 4 -0.94 8.28 0.51
C LEU A 4 -0.93 6.77 0.25
N ASP A 5 0.23 6.21 0.01
CA ASP A 5 0.37 4.77 -0.25
C ASP A 5 0.57 3.98 1.05
N LEU A 6 -0.46 3.23 1.44
CA LEU A 6 -0.46 2.31 2.59
C LEU A 6 -0.42 0.84 2.15
N ARG A 7 -0.19 0.56 0.87
CA ARG A 7 -0.06 -0.83 0.40
C ARG A 7 1.15 -1.51 1.04
N GLY A 8 0.97 -2.74 1.45
CA GLY A 8 2.02 -3.50 2.14
C GLY A 8 2.40 -2.96 3.53
N ASN A 9 1.69 -1.97 4.06
CA ASN A 9 1.94 -1.43 5.38
C ASN A 9 1.12 -2.21 6.45
N PRO A 10 1.76 -3.05 7.28
CA PRO A 10 1.06 -3.87 8.28
C PRO A 10 0.54 -3.07 9.48
N GLY A 11 0.71 -1.77 9.47
CA GLY A 11 0.38 -0.88 10.55
C GLY A 11 1.55 -0.57 11.48
N GLY A 12 1.25 -0.34 12.74
CA GLY A 12 2.23 0.04 13.76
C GLY A 12 1.55 0.58 15.01
N LEU A 13 2.09 1.66 15.56
CA LEU A 13 1.58 2.25 16.80
C LEU A 13 0.26 2.99 16.59
N LEU A 14 -0.71 2.74 17.43
CA LEU A 14 -2.03 3.38 17.41
C LEU A 14 -1.91 4.92 17.47
N ASP A 15 -1.08 5.44 18.36
CA ASP A 15 -0.90 6.89 18.51
C ASP A 15 -0.33 7.55 17.24
N GLN A 16 0.46 6.82 16.46
CA GLN A 16 0.96 7.32 15.19
C GLN A 16 -0.14 7.33 14.12
N ALA A 17 -1.00 6.31 14.09
CA ALA A 17 -2.17 6.32 13.19
C ALA A 17 -3.09 7.50 13.49
N VAL A 18 -3.34 7.78 14.78
CA VAL A 18 -4.12 8.96 15.20
C VAL A 18 -3.48 10.24 14.68
N LYS A 19 -2.16 10.44 14.87
CA LYS A 19 -1.46 11.62 14.40
C LYS A 19 -1.49 11.79 12.86
N VAL A 20 -1.38 10.69 12.11
CA VAL A 20 -1.49 10.73 10.65
C VAL A 20 -2.90 11.12 10.23
N ALA A 21 -3.94 10.53 10.81
CA ALA A 21 -5.32 10.89 10.52
C ALA A 21 -5.64 12.35 10.91
N GLU A 22 -5.15 12.80 12.07
CA GLU A 22 -5.28 14.20 12.54
C GLU A 22 -4.72 15.21 11.55
N ARG A 23 -3.71 14.84 10.75
CA ARG A 23 -3.15 15.74 9.73
C ARG A 23 -4.21 16.22 8.74
N PHE A 24 -5.22 15.39 8.49
CA PHE A 24 -6.24 15.61 7.46
C PHE A 24 -7.66 15.83 8.02
N LEU A 25 -7.89 15.55 9.29
CA LEU A 25 -9.20 15.63 9.94
C LEU A 25 -9.32 16.84 10.85
N GLN A 26 -10.48 17.50 10.84
CA GLN A 26 -10.76 18.66 11.68
C GLN A 26 -10.95 18.25 13.14
N ARG A 27 -10.70 19.21 14.02
CA ARG A 27 -10.93 19.07 15.45
C ARG A 27 -12.34 18.57 15.75
N GLY A 28 -12.42 17.56 16.64
CA GLY A 28 -13.67 16.93 17.07
C GLY A 28 -14.14 15.79 16.14
N GLN A 29 -13.50 15.55 14.99
CA GLN A 29 -13.82 14.39 14.18
C GLN A 29 -13.25 13.13 14.84
N VAL A 30 -14.10 12.12 15.02
CA VAL A 30 -13.70 10.82 15.57
C VAL A 30 -12.75 10.13 14.60
N ILE A 31 -11.63 9.61 15.07
CA ILE A 31 -10.68 8.80 14.29
C ILE A 31 -10.98 7.31 14.47
N LEU A 32 -11.17 6.91 15.70
CA LEU A 32 -11.61 5.55 16.05
C LEU A 32 -12.25 5.54 17.43
N SER A 33 -13.09 4.51 17.68
CA SER A 33 -13.57 4.13 19.01
C SER A 33 -13.03 2.75 19.37
N GLN A 34 -12.47 2.63 20.56
CA GLN A 34 -11.99 1.37 21.13
C GLN A 34 -13.02 0.88 22.15
N LYS A 35 -13.45 -0.38 22.03
CA LYS A 35 -14.36 -1.02 23.01
C LYS A 35 -13.74 -2.29 23.56
N GLY A 36 -13.60 -2.35 24.87
CA GLY A 36 -12.99 -3.48 25.58
C GLY A 36 -13.99 -4.30 26.36
N ARG A 37 -13.52 -5.43 26.88
CA ARG A 37 -14.35 -6.31 27.76
C ARG A 37 -14.50 -5.78 29.19
N ILE A 38 -13.53 -4.95 29.60
CA ILE A 38 -13.47 -4.41 30.97
C ILE A 38 -14.25 -3.10 30.99
N ALA A 39 -15.17 -2.96 31.94
CA ALA A 39 -15.91 -1.73 32.12
C ALA A 39 -14.97 -0.54 32.32
N GLY A 40 -15.22 0.57 31.63
CA GLY A 40 -14.35 1.76 31.63
C GLY A 40 -13.09 1.69 30.75
N SER A 41 -12.90 0.60 29.99
CA SER A 41 -11.78 0.50 29.04
C SER A 41 -12.08 1.12 27.66
N ASP A 42 -13.30 1.57 27.45
CA ASP A 42 -13.70 2.21 26.20
C ASP A 42 -13.02 3.57 26.05
N ARG A 43 -12.52 3.82 24.86
CA ARG A 43 -11.86 5.09 24.50
C ARG A 43 -12.29 5.54 23.11
N THR A 44 -12.50 6.82 22.96
CA THR A 44 -12.69 7.47 21.66
C THR A 44 -11.53 8.40 21.40
N TYR A 45 -10.97 8.31 20.20
CA TYR A 45 -9.88 9.15 19.73
C TYR A 45 -10.45 10.11 18.70
N GLU A 46 -10.30 11.40 18.98
CA GLU A 46 -10.77 12.48 18.13
C GLU A 46 -9.59 13.34 17.67
N SER A 47 -9.72 13.91 16.48
CA SER A 47 -8.76 14.89 15.98
C SER A 47 -8.75 16.15 16.86
N ARG A 48 -7.56 16.63 17.16
CA ARG A 48 -7.32 17.90 17.88
C ARG A 48 -6.85 19.01 16.95
N ASN A 49 -6.70 18.71 15.65
CA ASN A 49 -6.14 19.62 14.67
C ASN A 49 -7.17 20.68 14.25
N SER A 50 -6.87 21.95 14.54
CA SER A 50 -7.70 23.10 14.15
C SER A 50 -7.42 23.61 12.74
N SER A 51 -6.34 23.13 12.09
CA SER A 51 -5.92 23.56 10.75
C SER A 51 -5.43 22.36 9.93
N PRO A 52 -6.33 21.43 9.55
CA PRO A 52 -5.95 20.26 8.78
C PRO A 52 -5.54 20.60 7.35
N ASP A 53 -4.70 19.76 6.77
CA ASP A 53 -4.40 19.84 5.35
C ASP A 53 -5.64 19.53 4.52
N ASN A 54 -5.98 20.44 3.61
CA ASN A 54 -7.16 20.35 2.75
C ASN A 54 -6.82 19.95 1.30
N VAL A 55 -5.60 19.47 1.05
CA VAL A 55 -5.20 19.00 -0.29
C VAL A 55 -6.10 17.84 -0.76
N PRO A 56 -6.41 17.73 -2.06
CA PRO A 56 -7.05 16.52 -2.59
C PRO A 56 -6.25 15.28 -2.18
N LEU A 57 -6.92 14.30 -1.58
CA LEU A 57 -6.28 13.14 -0.96
C LEU A 57 -6.89 11.84 -1.48
N VAL A 58 -6.02 10.93 -1.92
CA VAL A 58 -6.35 9.54 -2.23
C VAL A 58 -5.46 8.65 -1.37
N VAL A 59 -6.01 7.54 -0.87
CA VAL A 59 -5.26 6.54 -0.11
C VAL A 59 -5.25 5.23 -0.88
N LEU A 60 -4.06 4.66 -1.09
CA LEU A 60 -3.89 3.34 -1.67
C LEU A 60 -3.83 2.29 -0.56
N VAL A 61 -4.61 1.23 -0.70
CA VAL A 61 -4.60 0.08 0.21
C VAL A 61 -4.56 -1.23 -0.56
N ASN A 62 -4.06 -2.28 0.08
CA ASN A 62 -4.14 -3.63 -0.43
C ASN A 62 -4.34 -4.64 0.71
N ARG A 63 -4.46 -5.92 0.38
CA ARG A 63 -4.64 -7.02 1.34
C ARG A 63 -3.60 -7.09 2.47
N ASN A 64 -2.45 -6.44 2.32
CA ASN A 64 -1.39 -6.36 3.31
C ASN A 64 -1.43 -5.07 4.14
N SER A 65 -2.33 -4.14 3.82
CA SER A 65 -2.60 -2.96 4.64
C SER A 65 -3.39 -3.40 5.88
N ALA A 66 -2.83 -3.24 7.08
CA ALA A 66 -3.42 -3.81 8.29
C ALA A 66 -3.38 -2.85 9.49
N SER A 67 -4.26 -3.07 10.47
CA SER A 67 -4.20 -2.44 11.81
C SER A 67 -4.17 -0.90 11.76
N ALA A 68 -3.07 -0.25 12.16
CA ALA A 68 -2.91 1.21 12.15
C ALA A 68 -3.16 1.83 10.76
N SER A 69 -2.77 1.14 9.67
CA SER A 69 -3.07 1.58 8.30
C SER A 69 -4.56 1.58 8.01
N GLU A 70 -5.30 0.62 8.56
CA GLU A 70 -6.75 0.53 8.42
C GLU A 70 -7.48 1.57 9.27
N ILE A 71 -6.91 1.98 10.41
CA ILE A 71 -7.41 3.11 11.20
C ILE A 71 -7.35 4.39 10.37
N VAL A 72 -6.21 4.66 9.76
CA VAL A 72 -6.03 5.85 8.91
C VAL A 72 -6.98 5.82 7.72
N ALA A 73 -6.98 4.73 6.95
CA ALA A 73 -7.81 4.60 5.75
C ALA A 73 -9.31 4.68 6.08
N GLY A 74 -9.75 3.97 7.15
CA GLY A 74 -11.15 3.94 7.58
C GLY A 74 -11.64 5.29 8.11
N ALA A 75 -10.82 5.99 8.88
CA ALA A 75 -11.18 7.33 9.37
C ALA A 75 -11.32 8.34 8.22
N LEU A 76 -10.40 8.32 7.26
CA LEU A 76 -10.43 9.21 6.10
C LEU A 76 -11.58 8.87 5.15
N GLN A 77 -11.92 7.58 4.98
CA GLN A 77 -13.06 7.13 4.18
C GLN A 77 -14.39 7.54 4.80
N ASP A 78 -14.59 7.27 6.09
CA ASP A 78 -15.86 7.50 6.77
C ASP A 78 -16.20 9.00 6.88
N HIS A 79 -15.17 9.85 6.98
CA HIS A 79 -15.33 11.30 6.95
C HIS A 79 -15.34 11.91 5.54
N ASP A 80 -15.37 11.10 4.49
CA ASP A 80 -15.32 11.59 3.10
C ASP A 80 -14.14 12.53 2.83
N ARG A 81 -13.05 12.35 3.58
CA ARG A 81 -11.85 13.16 3.45
C ARG A 81 -10.96 12.67 2.32
N ALA A 82 -10.99 11.38 2.02
CA ALA A 82 -10.23 10.75 0.95
C ALA A 82 -11.06 9.71 0.20
N LEU A 83 -10.65 9.40 -1.03
CA LEU A 83 -11.04 8.18 -1.74
C LEU A 83 -10.02 7.09 -1.48
N ILE A 84 -10.52 5.88 -1.27
CA ILE A 84 -9.71 4.68 -1.07
C ILE A 84 -9.65 3.88 -2.36
N ILE A 85 -8.45 3.58 -2.83
CA ILE A 85 -8.20 2.88 -4.10
C ILE A 85 -7.39 1.61 -3.85
N GLY A 86 -7.63 0.56 -4.60
CA GLY A 86 -6.82 -0.65 -4.60
C GLY A 86 -7.59 -1.91 -4.29
N GLU A 87 -7.16 -2.69 -3.30
CA GLU A 87 -7.80 -3.93 -2.86
C GLU A 87 -8.33 -3.77 -1.43
N THR A 88 -9.30 -4.60 -1.05
CA THR A 88 -9.76 -4.67 0.35
C THR A 88 -8.58 -4.97 1.27
N SER A 89 -8.48 -4.23 2.38
CA SER A 89 -7.40 -4.36 3.35
C SER A 89 -7.49 -5.65 4.17
N PHE A 90 -6.54 -5.87 5.06
CA PHE A 90 -6.38 -7.13 5.80
C PHE A 90 -7.56 -7.47 6.72
N GLY A 91 -8.13 -6.49 7.43
CA GLY A 91 -9.20 -6.71 8.40
C GLY A 91 -8.70 -7.05 9.81
N LYS A 92 -7.72 -6.31 10.34
CA LYS A 92 -7.24 -6.44 11.73
C LYS A 92 -7.79 -5.31 12.59
N GLY A 93 -8.95 -5.54 13.20
CA GLY A 93 -9.66 -4.60 14.06
C GLY A 93 -9.51 -4.87 15.58
N LEU A 94 -8.39 -5.48 15.99
CA LEU A 94 -8.09 -5.85 17.36
C LEU A 94 -6.99 -4.98 17.96
N VAL A 95 -7.19 -4.53 19.19
CA VAL A 95 -6.18 -3.85 20.00
C VAL A 95 -5.50 -4.88 20.89
N GLN A 96 -4.17 -4.92 20.83
CA GLN A 96 -3.34 -5.81 21.61
C GLN A 96 -2.58 -5.01 22.66
N SER A 97 -2.67 -5.44 23.93
CA SER A 97 -1.90 -4.92 25.06
C SER A 97 -0.67 -5.78 25.27
N ILE A 98 0.47 -5.13 25.43
CA ILE A 98 1.72 -5.79 25.79
C ILE A 98 1.80 -5.78 27.32
N ILE A 99 1.84 -6.95 27.93
CA ILE A 99 1.94 -7.14 29.38
C ILE A 99 3.38 -7.61 29.67
N PRO A 100 4.24 -6.74 30.25
CA PRO A 100 5.59 -7.15 30.64
C PRO A 100 5.54 -8.27 31.69
N MET A 101 6.46 -9.20 31.57
CA MET A 101 6.66 -10.31 32.49
C MET A 101 8.11 -10.33 32.97
N GLU A 102 8.43 -11.26 33.88
CA GLU A 102 9.79 -11.42 34.40
C GLU A 102 10.80 -11.76 33.29
N TYR A 103 12.05 -11.50 33.56
CA TYR A 103 13.20 -11.77 32.66
C TYR A 103 13.14 -11.08 31.31
N GLY A 104 12.51 -9.90 31.20
CA GLY A 104 12.42 -9.13 29.96
C GLY A 104 11.51 -9.75 28.90
N THR A 105 10.69 -10.71 29.27
CA THR A 105 9.65 -11.29 28.40
C THR A 105 8.36 -10.48 28.43
N ALA A 106 7.45 -10.70 27.51
CA ALA A 106 6.14 -10.09 27.51
C ALA A 106 5.09 -11.00 26.87
N VAL A 107 3.84 -10.84 27.28
CA VAL A 107 2.67 -11.46 26.64
C VAL A 107 1.88 -10.39 25.90
N THR A 108 1.52 -10.68 24.67
CA THR A 108 0.61 -9.85 23.87
C THR A 108 -0.80 -10.43 23.97
N LEU A 109 -1.72 -9.66 24.54
CA LEU A 109 -3.11 -10.09 24.74
C LEU A 109 -4.07 -9.15 24.04
N THR A 110 -5.04 -9.69 23.30
CA THR A 110 -6.14 -8.91 22.73
C THR A 110 -7.03 -8.40 23.86
N SER A 111 -7.12 -7.09 24.01
CA SER A 111 -7.86 -6.42 25.08
C SER A 111 -9.14 -5.75 24.59
N SER A 112 -9.19 -5.31 23.34
CA SER A 112 -10.29 -4.51 22.81
C SER A 112 -10.44 -4.71 21.29
N LYS A 113 -11.61 -4.29 20.79
CA LYS A 113 -11.88 -4.11 19.35
C LYS A 113 -11.91 -2.62 19.06
N TYR A 114 -11.54 -2.23 17.82
CA TYR A 114 -11.72 -0.86 17.40
C TYR A 114 -12.72 -0.74 16.25
N TYR A 115 -13.39 0.40 16.24
CA TYR A 115 -14.45 0.75 15.31
C TYR A 115 -14.09 2.04 14.60
N THR A 116 -14.39 2.12 13.34
CA THR A 116 -14.21 3.34 12.53
C THR A 116 -15.24 4.42 12.94
N PRO A 117 -15.12 5.66 12.48
CA PRO A 117 -16.07 6.73 12.81
C PRO A 117 -17.54 6.38 12.52
N SER A 118 -17.83 5.66 11.46
CA SER A 118 -19.18 5.20 11.12
C SER A 118 -19.68 4.01 11.97
N GLY A 119 -18.89 3.57 12.95
CA GLY A 119 -19.24 2.47 13.85
C GLY A 119 -18.95 1.07 13.29
N ARG A 120 -18.28 0.94 12.17
CA ARG A 120 -17.92 -0.37 11.57
C ARG A 120 -16.84 -1.06 12.38
N LEU A 121 -17.04 -2.33 12.72
CA LEU A 121 -15.97 -3.24 13.10
C LEU A 121 -15.35 -3.81 11.82
N ILE A 122 -14.08 -3.51 11.57
CA ILE A 122 -13.39 -4.00 10.35
C ILE A 122 -12.76 -5.38 10.54
N GLN A 123 -12.78 -5.92 11.76
CA GLN A 123 -12.19 -7.23 12.05
C GLN A 123 -12.79 -8.31 11.17
N ARG A 124 -11.94 -8.99 10.42
CA ARG A 124 -12.28 -10.18 9.65
C ARG A 124 -12.62 -11.35 10.58
N ASP A 125 -13.63 -12.14 10.22
CA ASP A 125 -13.93 -13.37 10.95
C ASP A 125 -12.81 -14.40 10.74
N TYR A 126 -12.33 -14.98 11.82
CA TYR A 126 -11.30 -16.01 11.86
C TYR A 126 -11.71 -17.22 12.70
N THR A 127 -12.98 -17.30 13.11
CA THR A 127 -13.48 -18.35 14.00
C THR A 127 -13.41 -19.74 13.36
N ASN A 128 -13.50 -19.80 12.03
CA ASN A 128 -13.50 -21.04 11.25
C ASN A 128 -12.17 -21.29 10.52
N GLU A 129 -11.14 -20.46 10.75
CA GLU A 129 -9.87 -20.52 10.06
C GLU A 129 -8.73 -20.82 11.04
N GLY A 130 -7.74 -21.61 10.59
CA GLY A 130 -6.51 -21.79 11.34
C GLY A 130 -5.73 -20.47 11.47
N LEU A 131 -4.95 -20.34 12.55
CA LEU A 131 -4.10 -19.17 12.76
C LEU A 131 -3.13 -18.94 11.57
N TYR A 132 -2.66 -20.02 10.98
CA TYR A 132 -1.83 -20.01 9.78
C TYR A 132 -2.57 -19.36 8.60
N ASP A 133 -3.80 -19.79 8.31
CA ASP A 133 -4.62 -19.26 7.22
C ASP A 133 -4.97 -17.79 7.44
N TYR A 134 -5.23 -17.40 8.69
CA TYR A 134 -5.46 -16.00 9.05
C TYR A 134 -4.28 -15.10 8.68
N TYR A 135 -3.05 -15.54 8.97
CA TYR A 135 -1.85 -14.73 8.69
C TYR A 135 -1.35 -14.87 7.25
N THR A 136 -1.59 -16.00 6.57
CA THR A 136 -1.02 -16.28 5.24
C THR A 136 -1.95 -15.98 4.06
N ARG A 137 -3.21 -15.70 4.28
CA ARG A 137 -4.17 -15.30 3.21
C ARG A 137 -3.76 -14.08 2.40
N GLY A 138 -2.77 -13.35 2.83
CA GLY A 138 -2.07 -12.35 2.04
C GLY A 138 -0.78 -12.86 1.40
N GLY A 139 -0.41 -14.12 1.63
CA GLY A 139 0.83 -14.71 1.13
C GLY A 139 0.86 -14.84 -0.40
N VAL A 140 2.07 -14.97 -0.92
CA VAL A 140 2.32 -15.25 -2.34
C VAL A 140 1.75 -16.64 -2.65
N GLY A 141 0.50 -16.67 -3.11
CA GLY A 141 -0.23 -17.88 -3.43
C GLY A 141 -0.46 -18.08 -4.91
N SER A 142 -0.93 -19.24 -5.28
CA SER A 142 -1.33 -19.59 -6.64
C SER A 142 -2.51 -18.75 -7.12
N LEU A 143 -2.74 -18.68 -8.45
CA LEU A 143 -3.90 -17.99 -9.06
C LEU A 143 -5.26 -18.45 -8.49
N ASP A 144 -5.35 -19.67 -7.95
CA ASP A 144 -6.56 -20.21 -7.31
C ASP A 144 -6.76 -19.63 -5.90
N GLU A 145 -5.69 -19.33 -5.18
CA GLU A 145 -5.74 -18.65 -3.89
C GLU A 145 -6.09 -17.18 -4.05
N GLU A 146 -5.68 -16.54 -5.17
CA GLU A 146 -6.09 -15.18 -5.50
C GLU A 146 -7.60 -15.07 -5.79
N LYS A 147 -8.20 -16.07 -6.47
CA LYS A 147 -9.65 -16.11 -6.68
C LYS A 147 -10.40 -16.28 -5.35
N LYS A 148 -9.94 -17.19 -4.49
CA LYS A 148 -10.51 -17.38 -3.15
C LYS A 148 -10.33 -16.13 -2.27
N ALA A 149 -9.17 -15.46 -2.34
CA ALA A 149 -8.94 -14.21 -1.63
C ALA A 149 -9.82 -13.07 -2.14
N ALA A 150 -10.07 -12.98 -3.45
CA ALA A 150 -10.98 -11.99 -4.04
C ALA A 150 -12.45 -12.24 -3.67
N GLU A 151 -12.87 -13.50 -3.55
CA GLU A 151 -14.20 -13.88 -3.07
C GLU A 151 -14.38 -13.64 -1.57
N ALA A 152 -13.35 -13.93 -0.78
CA ALA A 152 -13.32 -13.67 0.66
C ALA A 152 -13.18 -12.18 1.02
N ALA A 153 -12.77 -11.35 0.07
CA ALA A 153 -12.61 -9.91 0.25
C ALA A 153 -13.91 -9.10 0.12
N LYS A 154 -15.06 -9.75 -0.12
CA LYS A 154 -16.35 -9.05 -0.06
C LYS A 154 -16.67 -8.72 1.38
N PRO A 155 -16.97 -7.45 1.71
CA PRO A 155 -17.37 -7.09 3.06
C PRO A 155 -18.63 -7.88 3.42
N THR A 156 -18.57 -8.65 4.50
CA THR A 156 -19.70 -9.49 4.98
C THR A 156 -20.43 -8.88 6.17
N GLY A 157 -19.90 -7.78 6.70
CA GLY A 157 -20.44 -7.09 7.86
C GLY A 157 -21.57 -6.11 7.52
N PRO A 158 -22.16 -5.51 8.55
CA PRO A 158 -23.27 -4.57 8.40
C PRO A 158 -22.85 -3.33 7.59
N GLU A 159 -23.81 -2.80 6.84
CA GLU A 159 -23.70 -1.54 6.15
C GLU A 159 -23.67 -0.37 7.14
N SER A 160 -22.83 0.60 6.86
CA SER A 160 -22.77 1.90 7.53
C SER A 160 -22.67 3.01 6.49
N LEU A 161 -22.87 4.25 6.89
CA LEU A 161 -22.81 5.40 6.00
C LEU A 161 -21.66 6.33 6.40
N THR A 162 -21.00 6.89 5.40
CA THR A 162 -20.04 7.99 5.58
C THR A 162 -20.76 9.30 5.87
N ASP A 163 -20.02 10.36 6.17
CA ASP A 163 -20.58 11.71 6.45
C ASP A 163 -21.47 12.27 5.32
N THR A 164 -21.20 11.90 4.06
CA THR A 164 -22.05 12.31 2.90
C THR A 164 -23.06 11.24 2.48
N GLY A 165 -23.17 10.13 3.21
CA GLY A 165 -24.13 9.05 2.94
C GLY A 165 -23.66 8.00 1.96
N ARG A 166 -22.37 7.87 1.67
CA ARG A 166 -21.82 6.73 0.90
C ARG A 166 -21.87 5.46 1.72
N LYS A 167 -22.18 4.35 1.08
CA LYS A 167 -22.23 3.04 1.73
C LYS A 167 -20.83 2.49 1.95
N VAL A 168 -20.57 2.05 3.16
CA VAL A 168 -19.34 1.36 3.59
C VAL A 168 -19.70 0.14 4.44
N TYR A 169 -18.79 -0.82 4.52
CA TYR A 169 -19.11 -2.11 5.15
C TYR A 169 -18.04 -2.50 6.18
N GLY A 170 -18.48 -3.23 7.21
CA GLY A 170 -17.58 -3.84 8.20
C GLY A 170 -17.23 -5.30 7.88
N GLY A 171 -16.58 -6.00 8.82
CA GLY A 171 -16.41 -7.45 8.83
C GLY A 171 -15.36 -8.03 7.88
N GLY A 172 -14.63 -7.21 7.11
CA GLY A 172 -13.68 -7.75 6.12
C GLY A 172 -12.55 -6.79 5.73
N GLY A 173 -12.19 -5.86 6.62
CA GLY A 173 -11.22 -4.79 6.33
C GLY A 173 -11.88 -3.54 5.75
N ILE A 174 -11.06 -2.67 5.22
CA ILE A 174 -11.49 -1.45 4.51
C ILE A 174 -11.62 -1.79 3.02
N ALA A 175 -12.84 -1.80 2.52
CA ALA A 175 -13.12 -1.97 1.08
C ALA A 175 -12.80 -0.65 0.35
N PRO A 176 -12.10 -0.70 -0.80
CA PRO A 176 -11.82 0.49 -1.57
C PRO A 176 -13.08 1.07 -2.22
N ASP A 177 -13.12 2.38 -2.39
CA ASP A 177 -14.16 3.09 -3.15
C ASP A 177 -14.06 2.78 -4.66
N GLU A 178 -12.82 2.58 -5.13
CA GLU A 178 -12.49 2.15 -6.49
C GLU A 178 -11.57 0.93 -6.42
N PRO A 179 -12.11 -0.27 -6.64
CA PRO A 179 -11.28 -1.48 -6.69
C PRO A 179 -10.43 -1.50 -7.95
N VAL A 180 -9.12 -1.59 -7.75
CA VAL A 180 -8.14 -1.67 -8.85
C VAL A 180 -7.15 -2.79 -8.54
N LYS A 181 -7.02 -3.73 -9.48
CA LYS A 181 -6.07 -4.84 -9.34
C LYS A 181 -4.63 -4.32 -9.41
N PRO A 182 -3.72 -4.82 -8.55
CA PRO A 182 -2.30 -4.51 -8.67
C PRO A 182 -1.71 -5.15 -9.94
N ARG A 183 -0.56 -4.65 -10.36
CA ARG A 183 0.27 -5.38 -11.33
C ARG A 183 0.90 -6.56 -10.61
N LEU A 184 0.56 -7.75 -11.04
CA LEU A 184 1.14 -8.98 -10.51
C LEU A 184 2.39 -9.35 -11.31
N ILE A 185 3.35 -9.96 -10.64
CA ILE A 185 4.50 -10.60 -11.29
C ILE A 185 4.07 -12.02 -11.64
N GLU A 186 4.03 -12.34 -12.93
CA GLU A 186 3.68 -13.68 -13.40
C GLU A 186 4.77 -14.70 -13.02
N PRO A 187 4.43 -16.00 -12.86
CA PRO A 187 5.43 -17.04 -12.56
C PRO A 187 6.57 -17.11 -13.57
N ALA A 188 6.30 -16.77 -14.84
CA ALA A 188 7.33 -16.67 -15.88
C ALA A 188 8.29 -15.49 -15.62
N GLN A 189 7.78 -14.37 -15.13
CA GLN A 189 8.55 -13.16 -14.79
C GLN A 189 9.36 -13.34 -13.51
N GLN A 190 8.85 -14.09 -12.54
CA GLN A 190 9.56 -14.41 -11.30
C GLN A 190 10.92 -15.05 -11.58
N ARG A 191 11.01 -15.92 -12.59
CA ARG A 191 12.27 -16.58 -13.01
C ARG A 191 13.27 -15.61 -13.66
N LEU A 192 12.88 -14.42 -14.01
CA LEU A 192 13.73 -13.41 -14.67
C LEU A 192 14.40 -12.48 -13.66
N ILE A 193 13.96 -12.46 -12.42
CA ILE A 193 14.49 -11.55 -11.39
C ILE A 193 15.97 -11.84 -11.13
N ASP A 194 16.33 -13.09 -10.85
CA ASP A 194 17.72 -13.46 -10.55
C ASP A 194 18.69 -13.23 -11.71
N PRO A 195 18.38 -13.61 -12.97
CA PRO A 195 19.21 -13.29 -14.11
C PRO A 195 19.39 -11.78 -14.33
N VAL A 196 18.32 -10.98 -14.18
CA VAL A 196 18.39 -9.53 -14.29
C VAL A 196 19.28 -8.95 -13.21
N PHE A 197 19.09 -9.34 -11.96
CA PHE A 197 19.92 -8.88 -10.85
C PHE A 197 21.40 -9.25 -11.06
N ALA A 198 21.69 -10.51 -11.50
CA ALA A 198 23.05 -10.95 -11.78
C ALA A 198 23.72 -10.09 -12.88
N PHE A 199 23.00 -9.81 -13.97
CA PHE A 199 23.50 -8.96 -15.06
C PHE A 199 23.72 -7.52 -14.59
N VAL A 200 22.77 -6.93 -13.88
CA VAL A 200 22.87 -5.56 -13.37
C VAL A 200 24.07 -5.43 -12.43
N ARG A 201 24.33 -6.41 -11.59
CA ARG A 201 25.53 -6.42 -10.74
C ARG A 201 26.82 -6.33 -11.54
N GLU A 202 26.94 -7.02 -12.69
CA GLU A 202 28.10 -6.91 -13.58
C GLU A 202 28.14 -5.53 -14.27
N LEU A 203 26.98 -5.04 -14.71
CA LEU A 203 26.82 -3.77 -15.39
C LEU A 203 27.28 -2.58 -14.52
N VAL A 204 26.73 -2.47 -13.31
CA VAL A 204 27.02 -1.35 -12.39
C VAL A 204 28.45 -1.38 -11.84
N ASN A 205 29.12 -2.51 -11.91
CA ASN A 205 30.54 -2.65 -11.61
C ASN A 205 31.46 -2.35 -12.82
N GLY A 206 30.90 -1.99 -13.98
CA GLY A 206 31.65 -1.68 -15.20
C GLY A 206 32.30 -2.91 -15.86
N ARG A 207 31.72 -4.10 -15.65
CA ARG A 207 32.24 -5.36 -16.21
C ARG A 207 31.55 -5.79 -17.52
N VAL A 208 30.53 -5.02 -17.96
CA VAL A 208 29.87 -5.23 -19.25
C VAL A 208 30.48 -4.29 -20.27
N LYS A 209 31.28 -4.83 -21.21
CA LYS A 209 32.01 -4.06 -22.22
C LYS A 209 31.04 -3.29 -23.12
N GLY A 210 31.32 -2.01 -23.33
CA GLY A 210 30.51 -1.10 -24.18
C GLY A 210 29.34 -0.45 -23.41
N PHE A 211 29.29 -0.62 -22.09
CA PHE A 211 28.27 -0.02 -21.21
C PHE A 211 28.92 0.60 -19.96
N GLU A 212 30.09 1.18 -20.13
CA GLU A 212 30.88 1.80 -19.07
C GLU A 212 30.13 2.97 -18.39
N ASP A 213 29.23 3.63 -19.11
CA ASP A 213 28.37 4.72 -18.61
C ASP A 213 27.38 4.26 -17.52
N TYR A 214 27.10 2.95 -17.43
CA TYR A 214 26.26 2.38 -16.36
C TYR A 214 27.05 2.06 -15.09
N LYS A 215 28.37 2.28 -15.10
CA LYS A 215 29.18 2.05 -13.91
C LYS A 215 28.83 3.06 -12.84
N ILE A 216 28.50 2.56 -11.65
CA ILE A 216 28.15 3.37 -10.50
C ILE A 216 29.38 3.57 -9.63
N ALA A 217 29.69 4.84 -9.31
CA ALA A 217 30.74 5.20 -8.38
C ALA A 217 30.31 4.81 -6.96
N ARG A 218 31.28 4.58 -6.06
CA ARG A 218 30.98 4.32 -4.66
C ARG A 218 30.44 5.58 -3.98
N GLY A 219 29.39 5.41 -3.18
CA GLY A 219 28.67 6.47 -2.48
C GLY A 219 27.26 6.61 -3.04
N ILE A 220 26.25 6.23 -2.22
CA ILE A 220 24.84 6.28 -2.63
C ILE A 220 24.31 7.69 -2.36
N ASN A 221 23.66 8.29 -3.36
CA ASN A 221 22.91 9.54 -3.21
C ASN A 221 21.44 9.22 -2.93
N TYR A 222 21.05 9.20 -1.66
CA TYR A 222 19.72 8.83 -1.21
C TYR A 222 18.60 9.86 -1.51
N GLU A 223 18.96 11.10 -1.89
CA GLU A 223 18.01 12.21 -2.11
C GLU A 223 17.78 12.49 -3.59
N HIS A 224 18.04 11.51 -4.46
CA HIS A 224 17.91 11.68 -5.90
C HIS A 224 16.49 11.34 -6.39
N ASP A 225 15.91 12.21 -7.21
CA ASP A 225 14.70 11.91 -7.97
C ASP A 225 15.09 11.39 -9.38
N ILE A 226 14.73 10.15 -9.69
CA ILE A 226 15.10 9.51 -10.94
C ILE A 226 14.32 10.10 -12.14
N LYS A 227 15.04 10.51 -13.17
CA LYS A 227 14.44 11.05 -14.40
C LYS A 227 13.95 9.91 -15.31
N ALA A 228 12.99 10.23 -16.19
CA ALA A 228 12.42 9.25 -17.12
C ALA A 228 13.45 8.64 -18.07
N ASP A 229 14.42 9.43 -18.52
CA ASP A 229 15.50 9.07 -19.45
C ASP A 229 16.77 8.57 -18.77
N GLU A 230 16.79 8.47 -17.44
CA GLU A 230 17.95 8.01 -16.68
C GLU A 230 18.03 6.49 -16.69
N TYR A 231 19.20 5.95 -16.99
CA TYR A 231 19.48 4.52 -17.18
C TYR A 231 18.54 3.83 -18.18
N PRO A 232 18.50 4.29 -19.44
CA PRO A 232 17.60 3.72 -20.44
C PRO A 232 18.03 2.29 -20.79
N VAL A 233 17.09 1.37 -20.83
CA VAL A 233 17.34 0.01 -21.29
C VAL A 233 17.21 -0.04 -22.82
N THR A 234 18.31 0.26 -23.52
CA THR A 234 18.36 0.28 -24.97
C THR A 234 18.31 -1.14 -25.57
N ASP A 235 18.05 -1.24 -26.88
CA ASP A 235 18.10 -2.51 -27.61
C ASP A 235 19.47 -3.20 -27.50
N ASN A 236 20.53 -2.42 -27.50
CA ASN A 236 21.89 -2.93 -27.35
C ASN A 236 22.14 -3.49 -25.96
N LEU A 237 21.65 -2.81 -24.90
CA LEU A 237 21.76 -3.30 -23.53
C LEU A 237 20.93 -4.57 -23.35
N PHE A 238 19.72 -4.62 -23.91
CA PHE A 238 18.88 -5.83 -23.86
C PHE A 238 19.53 -7.01 -24.61
N LYS A 239 20.19 -6.76 -25.75
CA LYS A 239 20.98 -7.78 -26.48
C LYS A 239 22.16 -8.27 -25.67
N ALA A 240 22.88 -7.38 -24.97
CA ALA A 240 23.97 -7.76 -24.08
C ALA A 240 23.45 -8.65 -22.91
N PHE A 241 22.29 -8.33 -22.35
CA PHE A 241 21.63 -9.16 -21.36
C PHE A 241 21.31 -10.58 -21.90
N LYS A 242 20.74 -10.67 -23.12
CA LYS A 242 20.46 -11.99 -23.75
C LYS A 242 21.74 -12.81 -23.89
N THR A 243 22.84 -12.18 -24.31
CA THR A 243 24.15 -12.83 -24.42
C THR A 243 24.65 -13.30 -23.06
N PHE A 244 24.50 -12.49 -22.02
CA PHE A 244 24.86 -12.85 -20.64
C PHE A 244 24.06 -14.06 -20.15
N VAL A 245 22.74 -14.06 -20.33
CA VAL A 245 21.88 -15.20 -19.93
C VAL A 245 22.24 -16.47 -20.70
N ALA A 246 22.55 -16.36 -22.00
CA ALA A 246 22.94 -17.50 -22.83
C ALA A 246 24.31 -18.11 -22.44
N SER A 247 25.18 -17.30 -21.80
CA SER A 247 26.50 -17.77 -21.32
C SER A 247 26.44 -18.58 -20.02
N ASP A 248 25.31 -18.57 -19.31
CA ASP A 248 25.11 -19.32 -18.06
C ASP A 248 23.90 -20.25 -18.18
N GLU A 249 24.19 -21.52 -18.44
CA GLU A 249 23.18 -22.57 -18.60
C GLU A 249 22.32 -22.81 -17.35
N THR A 250 22.74 -22.30 -16.19
CA THR A 250 21.97 -22.46 -14.94
C THR A 250 20.64 -21.75 -14.97
N PHE A 251 20.53 -20.64 -15.72
CA PHE A 251 19.27 -19.89 -15.86
C PHE A 251 18.20 -20.64 -16.66
N LYS A 252 18.58 -21.53 -17.57
CA LYS A 252 17.67 -22.36 -18.41
C LYS A 252 16.57 -21.54 -19.10
N LEU A 253 16.91 -20.36 -19.59
CA LEU A 253 15.99 -19.43 -20.27
C LEU A 253 16.25 -19.42 -21.78
N LYS A 254 15.15 -19.32 -22.56
CA LYS A 254 15.20 -19.20 -24.03
C LYS A 254 15.01 -17.73 -24.42
N ASP A 255 15.63 -17.33 -25.54
CA ASP A 255 15.49 -15.99 -26.12
C ASP A 255 14.04 -15.55 -26.25
N THR A 256 13.15 -16.46 -26.71
CA THR A 256 11.71 -16.16 -26.85
C THR A 256 11.01 -15.82 -25.52
N GLN A 257 11.50 -16.32 -24.39
CA GLN A 257 10.98 -15.97 -23.08
C GLN A 257 11.45 -14.59 -22.66
N LEU A 258 12.70 -14.25 -22.98
CA LEU A 258 13.26 -12.90 -22.74
C LEU A 258 12.54 -11.86 -23.57
N ASP A 259 12.35 -12.11 -24.88
CA ASP A 259 11.68 -11.18 -25.79
C ASP A 259 10.23 -10.90 -25.39
N ARG A 260 9.47 -11.93 -24.98
CA ARG A 260 8.09 -11.77 -24.49
C ARG A 260 7.98 -10.93 -23.21
N ASN A 261 9.01 -10.91 -22.40
CA ASN A 261 9.04 -10.22 -21.11
C ASN A 261 9.93 -8.98 -21.12
N ARG A 262 10.22 -8.43 -22.30
CA ARG A 262 11.15 -7.33 -22.49
C ARG A 262 10.84 -6.13 -21.57
N ASP A 263 9.59 -5.70 -21.50
CA ASP A 263 9.18 -4.55 -20.70
C ASP A 263 9.36 -4.80 -19.20
N PHE A 264 9.06 -6.02 -18.75
CA PHE A 264 9.32 -6.43 -17.37
C PHE A 264 10.82 -6.41 -17.08
N ILE A 265 11.65 -7.00 -17.95
CA ILE A 265 13.10 -7.04 -17.82
C ILE A 265 13.70 -5.64 -17.79
N ALA A 266 13.26 -4.77 -18.71
CA ALA A 266 13.73 -3.39 -18.77
C ALA A 266 13.41 -2.60 -17.51
N ARG A 267 12.19 -2.72 -16.99
CA ARG A 267 11.77 -2.08 -15.73
C ARG A 267 12.56 -2.64 -14.54
N GLN A 268 12.74 -3.96 -14.46
CA GLN A 268 13.49 -4.59 -13.38
C GLN A 268 14.97 -4.20 -13.42
N MET A 269 15.60 -4.17 -14.59
CA MET A 269 16.98 -3.67 -14.75
C MET A 269 17.09 -2.24 -14.23
N ARG A 270 16.19 -1.37 -14.67
CA ARG A 270 16.20 0.03 -14.26
C ARG A 270 16.01 0.20 -12.77
N TYR A 271 15.12 -0.60 -12.15
CA TYR A 271 14.92 -0.65 -10.71
C TYR A 271 16.20 -1.07 -9.97
N ASP A 272 16.86 -2.14 -10.44
CA ASP A 272 18.08 -2.66 -9.79
C ASP A 272 19.27 -1.69 -9.97
N ILE A 273 19.39 -1.02 -11.12
CA ILE A 273 20.41 0.02 -11.36
C ILE A 273 20.15 1.22 -10.44
N ALA A 274 18.90 1.70 -10.36
CA ALA A 274 18.54 2.79 -9.47
C ALA A 274 18.76 2.43 -7.99
N THR A 275 18.50 1.17 -7.61
CA THR A 275 18.80 0.67 -6.26
C THR A 275 20.29 0.75 -5.95
N ALA A 276 21.14 0.36 -6.90
CA ALA A 276 22.59 0.42 -6.73
C ALA A 276 23.12 1.86 -6.65
N ALA A 277 22.52 2.79 -7.41
CA ALA A 277 22.96 4.19 -7.49
C ALA A 277 22.41 5.05 -6.34
N TYR A 278 21.15 4.85 -5.97
CA TYR A 278 20.38 5.79 -5.15
C TYR A 278 19.63 5.14 -3.97
N GLY A 279 19.64 3.83 -3.87
CA GLY A 279 18.90 3.09 -2.85
C GLY A 279 17.44 2.80 -3.24
N THR A 280 16.77 2.01 -2.40
CA THR A 280 15.44 1.45 -2.69
C THR A 280 14.33 2.51 -2.75
N VAL A 281 14.45 3.62 -2.02
CA VAL A 281 13.45 4.70 -2.04
C VAL A 281 13.37 5.33 -3.42
N THR A 282 14.49 5.73 -3.98
CA THR A 282 14.55 6.26 -5.37
C THR A 282 14.17 5.19 -6.40
N ALA A 283 14.65 3.96 -6.23
CA ALA A 283 14.31 2.86 -7.14
C ALA A 283 12.80 2.60 -7.21
N SER A 284 12.06 2.76 -6.10
CA SER A 284 10.60 2.62 -6.08
C SER A 284 9.90 3.55 -7.07
N GLN A 285 10.48 4.70 -7.39
CA GLN A 285 9.93 5.63 -8.38
C GLN A 285 9.85 4.99 -9.79
N VAL A 286 10.76 4.07 -10.12
CA VAL A 286 10.71 3.31 -11.39
C VAL A 286 9.47 2.43 -11.49
N GLN A 287 9.01 1.87 -10.36
CA GLN A 287 7.84 0.99 -10.31
C GLN A 287 6.52 1.76 -10.33
N ILE A 288 6.53 2.97 -9.78
CA ILE A 288 5.33 3.83 -9.68
C ILE A 288 4.84 4.29 -11.07
N VAL A 289 5.75 4.54 -12.01
CA VAL A 289 5.44 5.15 -13.33
C VAL A 289 4.32 4.40 -14.07
N ASP A 290 4.32 3.08 -14.01
CA ASP A 290 3.34 2.24 -14.71
C ASP A 290 2.40 1.49 -13.73
N ASP A 291 2.28 1.92 -12.49
CA ASP A 291 1.42 1.28 -11.50
C ASP A 291 -0.05 1.63 -11.78
N PRO A 292 -0.94 0.65 -12.08
CA PRO A 292 -2.32 0.92 -12.42
C PRO A 292 -3.12 1.53 -11.26
N GLN A 293 -2.76 1.22 -10.01
CA GLN A 293 -3.42 1.78 -8.83
C GLN A 293 -3.01 3.24 -8.62
N VAL A 294 -1.74 3.58 -8.85
CA VAL A 294 -1.25 4.97 -8.81
C VAL A 294 -1.85 5.78 -9.96
N ALA A 295 -1.89 5.24 -11.17
CA ALA A 295 -2.52 5.90 -12.31
C ALA A 295 -4.00 6.22 -12.02
N LYS A 296 -4.75 5.26 -11.46
CA LYS A 296 -6.14 5.46 -11.05
C LYS A 296 -6.27 6.48 -9.92
N ALA A 297 -5.36 6.46 -8.95
CA ALA A 297 -5.35 7.45 -7.86
C ALA A 297 -5.20 8.87 -8.41
N ILE A 298 -4.30 9.09 -9.37
CA ILE A 298 -4.11 10.40 -10.02
C ILE A 298 -5.37 10.81 -10.79
N GLU A 299 -5.97 9.89 -11.56
CA GLU A 299 -7.20 10.12 -12.32
C GLU A 299 -8.36 10.63 -11.43
N VAL A 300 -8.51 10.08 -10.23
CA VAL A 300 -9.65 10.41 -9.35
C VAL A 300 -9.40 11.55 -8.38
N LEU A 301 -8.23 12.17 -8.38
CA LEU A 301 -7.92 13.33 -7.50
C LEU A 301 -8.93 14.47 -7.60
N PRO A 302 -9.45 14.85 -8.78
CA PRO A 302 -10.50 15.87 -8.87
C PRO A 302 -11.76 15.47 -8.09
N ARG A 303 -12.21 14.22 -8.23
CA ARG A 303 -13.37 13.68 -7.51
C ARG A 303 -13.12 13.61 -5.99
N ALA A 304 -11.90 13.25 -5.56
CA ALA A 304 -11.52 13.29 -4.15
C ALA A 304 -11.60 14.70 -3.56
N LYS A 305 -11.26 15.73 -4.34
CA LYS A 305 -11.44 17.14 -3.97
C LYS A 305 -12.91 17.50 -3.79
N GLU A 306 -13.75 17.16 -4.76
CA GLU A 306 -15.19 17.44 -4.72
C GLU A 306 -15.85 16.77 -3.50
N LEU A 307 -15.52 15.49 -3.24
CA LEU A 307 -16.00 14.75 -2.10
C LEU A 307 -15.62 15.43 -0.78
N SER A 308 -14.37 15.80 -0.61
CA SER A 308 -13.88 16.51 0.59
C SER A 308 -14.58 17.86 0.81
N VAL A 309 -14.80 18.62 -0.26
CA VAL A 309 -15.53 19.90 -0.20
C VAL A 309 -16.99 19.67 0.19
N ALA A 310 -17.66 18.68 -0.40
CA ALA A 310 -19.05 18.35 -0.06
C ALA A 310 -19.19 17.96 1.42
N ALA A 311 -18.25 17.14 1.94
CA ALA A 311 -18.23 16.75 3.34
C ALA A 311 -18.04 17.95 4.28
N MET A 312 -17.17 18.91 3.94
CA MET A 312 -16.98 20.13 4.72
C MET A 312 -18.24 21.02 4.73
N ARG A 313 -18.93 21.15 3.58
CA ARG A 313 -20.18 21.92 3.47
C ARG A 313 -21.31 21.28 4.29
N GLY A 314 -21.41 19.97 4.30
CA GLY A 314 -22.42 19.25 5.08
C GLY A 314 -22.29 19.43 6.59
N ARG A 315 -21.05 19.58 7.09
CA ARG A 315 -20.76 19.79 8.51
C ARG A 315 -20.96 21.23 8.99
N ASN A 316 -20.97 22.22 8.09
CA ASN A 316 -21.13 23.63 8.43
C ASN A 316 -22.29 24.25 7.64
N PRO A 317 -23.57 23.97 8.05
CA PRO A 317 -24.76 24.42 7.34
C PRO A 317 -24.90 25.96 7.26
N GLU A 318 -24.26 26.70 8.17
CA GLU A 318 -24.29 28.18 8.16
C GLU A 318 -23.48 28.84 7.02
N ARG A 319 -22.55 28.07 6.39
CA ARG A 319 -21.82 28.57 5.19
C ARG A 319 -22.60 28.45 3.87
N LYS A 320 -23.84 27.96 3.89
CA LYS A 320 -24.69 27.82 2.70
C LYS A 320 -25.30 29.16 2.20
N THR A 321 -25.05 30.25 2.88
CA THR A 321 -25.75 31.52 2.61
C THR A 321 -24.90 32.65 1.99
N PHE A 322 -23.69 32.37 1.51
CA PHE A 322 -22.85 33.36 0.81
C PHE A 322 -22.32 32.79 -0.51
N GLU A 323 -23.19 32.66 -1.49
CA GLU A 323 -22.90 32.73 -2.94
C GLU A 323 -24.01 33.53 -3.63
#